data_3798fb2f8f2cd6ac9401d6f0d8e8a64b
#
_entry.id   3798fb2f8f2cd6ac9401d6f0d8e8a64b
#
_cell.length_a   1.000
_cell.length_b   1.000
_cell.length_c   1.000
_cell.angle_alpha   90.00
_cell.angle_beta   90.00
_cell.angle_gamma   90.00
#
_symmetry.space_group_name_H-M   'P 1'
#
loop_
_entity.id
_entity.type
_entity.pdbx_description
1 polymer ?
#
loop_
_entity_poly.entity_id
_entity_poly.type
_entity_poly.pdbx_seq_one_letter_code
_entity_poly.pdbx_strand_id
1 'polypeptide(L)'
;LISIISCKEVVVEEVNNNLSSKTINYSEINLESVYEIKLYSNIDEWINYGELEEYVNQLNLNDYSSLIDNKKYLIRFFNGIKNTIPTDINEPEIKSRLTVIETDFLRFESMLSNYESNEEAKIKMVKKINNSFSNLNFQIDKLTEKQEITPE
;
A
#
# COMPACT_ATOMS: atom_id res chain seq x y z
N LEU A 1 8.14 78.94 16.01
CA LEU A 1 7.88 77.96 14.91
C LEU A 1 8.13 76.60 15.46
N ILE A 2 7.05 75.87 15.82
CA ILE A 2 7.10 74.51 16.32
C ILE A 2 6.63 73.59 15.16
N SER A 3 7.51 72.79 14.60
CA SER A 3 7.19 71.76 13.63
C SER A 3 6.85 70.45 14.37
N ILE A 4 5.63 70.04 14.30
CA ILE A 4 5.18 68.71 14.82
C ILE A 4 5.37 67.71 13.67
N ILE A 5 6.31 66.81 13.84
CA ILE A 5 6.49 65.65 12.97
C ILE A 5 5.54 64.58 13.45
N SER A 6 4.49 64.33 12.70
CA SER A 6 3.58 63.23 12.93
C SER A 6 4.20 61.91 12.42
N CYS A 7 4.61 61.04 13.30
CA CYS A 7 4.94 59.63 12.97
C CYS A 7 3.63 58.91 12.62
N LYS A 8 3.48 58.52 11.36
CA LYS A 8 2.50 57.49 10.98
C LYS A 8 2.96 56.13 11.46
N GLU A 9 2.27 55.57 12.41
CA GLU A 9 2.40 54.15 12.74
C GLU A 9 1.95 53.31 11.52
N VAL A 10 2.90 52.53 11.04
CA VAL A 10 2.59 51.47 10.05
C VAL A 10 2.03 50.29 10.83
N VAL A 11 0.73 50.11 10.78
CA VAL A 11 0.08 48.89 11.27
C VAL A 11 0.51 47.75 10.33
N VAL A 12 1.43 46.91 10.81
CA VAL A 12 1.72 45.65 10.16
C VAL A 12 0.55 44.71 10.46
N GLU A 13 -0.33 44.51 9.48
CA GLU A 13 -1.29 43.42 9.56
C GLU A 13 -0.50 42.10 9.58
N GLU A 14 -0.49 41.42 10.72
CA GLU A 14 -0.09 40.04 10.82
C GLU A 14 -1.06 39.23 9.96
N VAL A 15 -0.59 38.79 8.80
CA VAL A 15 -1.25 37.76 8.01
C VAL A 15 -1.18 36.48 8.83
N ASN A 16 -2.25 36.19 9.55
CA ASN A 16 -2.45 34.94 10.24
C ASN A 16 -2.60 33.82 9.18
N ASN A 17 -1.46 33.29 8.73
CA ASN A 17 -1.43 32.06 7.97
C ASN A 17 -1.79 30.90 8.91
N ASN A 18 -3.08 30.77 9.22
CA ASN A 18 -3.65 29.54 9.72
C ASN A 18 -3.62 28.51 8.58
N LEU A 19 -2.42 28.02 8.24
CA LEU A 19 -2.30 26.71 7.62
C LEU A 19 -2.67 25.70 8.71
N SER A 20 -3.98 25.49 8.89
CA SER A 20 -4.49 24.34 9.61
C SER A 20 -3.94 23.11 8.88
N SER A 21 -2.85 22.55 9.38
CA SER A 21 -2.40 21.22 8.99
C SER A 21 -3.55 20.28 9.35
N LYS A 22 -4.37 19.93 8.36
CA LYS A 22 -5.45 18.98 8.51
C LYS A 22 -4.82 17.66 8.90
N THR A 23 -4.76 17.39 10.22
CA THR A 23 -4.26 16.12 10.73
C THR A 23 -5.18 15.03 10.23
N ILE A 24 -4.69 14.17 9.34
CA ILE A 24 -5.47 13.05 8.83
C ILE A 24 -5.61 12.04 9.97
N ASN A 25 -6.83 11.77 10.38
CA ASN A 25 -7.11 10.73 11.37
C ASN A 25 -7.15 9.37 10.64
N TYR A 26 -6.07 8.63 10.71
CA TYR A 26 -5.92 7.33 10.03
C TYR A 26 -6.93 6.28 10.49
N SER A 27 -7.46 6.38 11.70
CA SER A 27 -8.50 5.46 12.20
C SER A 27 -9.86 5.65 11.52
N GLU A 28 -10.08 6.80 10.87
CA GLU A 28 -11.31 7.12 10.11
C GLU A 28 -11.17 6.83 8.61
N ILE A 29 -9.96 6.48 8.15
CA ILE A 29 -9.74 6.16 6.75
C ILE A 29 -10.24 4.74 6.51
N ASN A 30 -11.31 4.63 5.74
CA ASN A 30 -11.78 3.33 5.25
C ASN A 30 -10.82 2.84 4.15
N LEU A 31 -9.74 2.18 4.57
CA LEU A 31 -8.93 1.34 3.70
C LEU A 31 -9.83 0.13 3.41
N GLU A 32 -10.24 -0.05 2.15
CA GLU A 32 -11.09 -1.17 1.75
C GLU A 32 -10.54 -2.46 2.36
N SER A 33 -11.40 -3.21 3.06
CA SER A 33 -10.99 -4.43 3.75
C SER A 33 -10.39 -5.42 2.75
N VAL A 34 -9.26 -6.01 3.11
CA VAL A 34 -8.62 -7.05 2.31
C VAL A 34 -9.52 -8.29 2.31
N TYR A 35 -9.74 -8.88 1.13
CA TYR A 35 -10.40 -10.17 1.00
C TYR A 35 -9.49 -11.26 1.58
N GLU A 36 -9.99 -12.03 2.54
CA GLU A 36 -9.29 -13.15 3.15
C GLU A 36 -9.58 -14.45 2.40
N ILE A 37 -8.56 -15.31 2.26
CA ILE A 37 -8.70 -16.64 1.67
C ILE A 37 -9.62 -17.50 2.55
N LYS A 38 -10.57 -18.21 1.94
CA LYS A 38 -11.60 -18.99 2.63
C LYS A 38 -11.58 -20.47 2.31
N LEU A 39 -11.12 -20.84 1.14
CA LEU A 39 -11.20 -22.20 0.61
C LEU A 39 -9.85 -22.91 0.59
N TYR A 40 -8.76 -22.19 0.32
CA TYR A 40 -7.43 -22.79 0.21
C TYR A 40 -6.81 -23.00 1.59
N SER A 41 -6.81 -24.24 2.06
CA SER A 41 -6.35 -24.61 3.42
C SER A 41 -4.82 -24.62 3.62
N ASN A 42 -4.05 -24.76 2.52
CA ASN A 42 -2.59 -24.92 2.59
C ASN A 42 -1.83 -23.60 2.41
N ILE A 43 -2.50 -22.45 2.57
CA ILE A 43 -1.88 -21.14 2.37
C ILE A 43 -0.69 -20.89 3.31
N ASP A 44 -0.75 -21.42 4.53
CA ASP A 44 0.31 -21.29 5.54
C ASP A 44 1.61 -22.00 5.16
N GLU A 45 1.54 -22.98 4.24
CA GLU A 45 2.72 -23.66 3.72
C GLU A 45 3.49 -22.79 2.71
N TRP A 46 2.85 -21.77 2.15
CA TRP A 46 3.48 -20.82 1.25
C TRP A 46 4.12 -19.67 2.03
N ILE A 47 5.32 -19.91 2.56
CA ILE A 47 6.04 -18.99 3.47
C ILE A 47 6.13 -17.56 2.91
N ASN A 48 6.45 -17.42 1.62
CA ASN A 48 6.55 -16.10 1.00
C ASN A 48 5.20 -15.38 0.88
N TYR A 49 4.08 -16.10 0.87
CA TYR A 49 2.77 -15.48 0.94
C TYR A 49 2.52 -14.82 2.30
N GLY A 50 2.87 -15.50 3.40
CA GLY A 50 2.78 -14.93 4.75
C GLY A 50 3.63 -13.67 4.91
N GLU A 51 4.82 -13.62 4.29
CA GLU A 51 5.63 -12.39 4.26
C GLU A 51 4.96 -11.27 3.46
N LEU A 52 4.31 -11.57 2.33
CA LEU A 52 3.53 -10.59 1.56
C LEU A 52 2.35 -10.04 2.36
N GLU A 53 1.63 -10.91 3.07
CA GLU A 53 0.54 -10.53 3.96
C GLU A 53 1.02 -9.59 5.07
N GLU A 54 2.17 -9.87 5.68
CA GLU A 54 2.77 -9.01 6.69
C GLU A 54 3.12 -7.62 6.14
N TYR A 55 3.68 -7.53 4.92
CA TYR A 55 3.88 -6.23 4.26
C TYR A 55 2.58 -5.46 4.09
N VAL A 56 1.52 -6.11 3.62
CA VAL A 56 0.22 -5.47 3.45
C VAL A 56 -0.33 -4.97 4.79
N ASN A 57 -0.17 -5.76 5.86
CA ASN A 57 -0.58 -5.37 7.21
C ASN A 57 0.19 -4.15 7.72
N GLN A 58 1.52 -4.09 7.52
CA GLN A 58 2.34 -2.93 7.89
C GLN A 58 1.87 -1.67 7.17
N LEU A 59 1.58 -1.75 5.87
CA LEU A 59 1.05 -0.62 5.10
C LEU A 59 -0.27 -0.11 5.66
N ASN A 60 -1.14 -1.00 6.11
CA ASN A 60 -2.42 -0.63 6.73
C ASN A 60 -2.27 0.01 8.11
N LEU A 61 -1.13 -0.20 8.77
CA LEU A 61 -0.73 0.47 10.01
C LEU A 61 0.06 1.77 9.76
N ASN A 62 0.14 2.24 8.51
CA ASN A 62 0.95 3.38 8.09
C ASN A 62 2.46 3.20 8.32
N ASP A 63 2.93 1.98 8.46
CA ASP A 63 4.35 1.68 8.50
C ASP A 63 4.87 1.37 7.09
N TYR A 64 5.58 2.33 6.52
CA TYR A 64 6.18 2.25 5.18
C TYR A 64 7.69 2.01 5.23
N SER A 65 8.25 1.83 6.43
CA SER A 65 9.71 1.76 6.65
C SER A 65 10.37 0.63 5.86
N SER A 66 9.68 -0.49 5.69
CA SER A 66 10.17 -1.64 4.93
C SER A 66 10.27 -1.41 3.41
N LEU A 67 9.61 -0.37 2.89
CA LEU A 67 9.61 -0.04 1.46
C LEU A 67 10.68 0.98 1.08
N ILE A 68 10.99 1.93 1.96
CA ILE A 68 11.86 3.06 1.64
C ILE A 68 13.26 2.57 1.26
N ASP A 69 13.73 3.01 0.07
CA ASP A 69 15.05 2.66 -0.50
C ASP A 69 15.31 1.14 -0.63
N ASN A 70 14.24 0.34 -0.74
CA ASN A 70 14.33 -1.11 -0.68
C ASN A 70 13.99 -1.82 -2.01
N LYS A 71 14.02 -1.11 -3.12
CA LYS A 71 13.64 -1.60 -4.46
C LYS A 71 14.29 -2.94 -4.84
N LYS A 72 15.61 -3.08 -4.59
CA LYS A 72 16.34 -4.32 -4.94
C LYS A 72 15.83 -5.53 -4.14
N TYR A 73 15.48 -5.32 -2.88
CA TYR A 73 14.93 -6.37 -2.04
C TYR A 73 13.52 -6.76 -2.53
N LEU A 74 12.66 -5.80 -2.80
CA LEU A 74 11.30 -6.04 -3.32
C LEU A 74 11.32 -6.86 -4.62
N ILE A 75 12.20 -6.52 -5.56
CA ILE A 75 12.34 -7.29 -6.81
C ILE A 75 12.73 -8.75 -6.51
N ARG A 76 13.70 -8.99 -5.61
CA ARG A 76 14.11 -10.35 -5.23
C ARG A 76 12.99 -11.09 -4.51
N PHE A 77 12.29 -10.42 -3.61
CA PHE A 77 11.16 -10.98 -2.88
C PHE A 77 10.05 -11.42 -3.85
N PHE A 78 9.62 -10.57 -4.78
CA PHE A 78 8.58 -10.92 -5.74
C PHE A 78 9.01 -12.00 -6.74
N ASN A 79 10.27 -12.08 -7.09
CA ASN A 79 10.81 -13.22 -7.84
C ASN A 79 10.75 -14.51 -7.00
N GLY A 80 11.09 -14.42 -5.71
CA GLY A 80 11.04 -15.54 -4.78
C GLY A 80 9.63 -16.10 -4.62
N ILE A 81 8.65 -15.24 -4.33
CA ILE A 81 7.26 -15.67 -4.14
C ILE A 81 6.67 -16.32 -5.40
N LYS A 82 6.98 -15.80 -6.60
CA LYS A 82 6.54 -16.40 -7.87
C LYS A 82 7.17 -17.78 -8.13
N ASN A 83 8.37 -18.01 -7.64
CA ASN A 83 9.09 -19.28 -7.81
C ASN A 83 8.67 -20.33 -6.77
N THR A 84 7.98 -19.94 -5.71
CA THR A 84 7.57 -20.80 -4.59
C THR A 84 6.06 -21.00 -4.52
N ILE A 85 5.32 -20.66 -5.59
CA ILE A 85 3.89 -20.90 -5.64
C ILE A 85 3.62 -22.40 -5.47
N PRO A 86 2.73 -22.81 -4.53
CA PRO A 86 2.33 -24.20 -4.38
C PRO A 86 1.83 -24.81 -5.69
N THR A 87 2.18 -26.07 -5.94
CA THR A 87 1.97 -26.72 -7.24
C THR A 87 0.52 -26.74 -7.67
N ASP A 88 -0.39 -26.91 -6.72
CA ASP A 88 -1.85 -26.99 -6.91
C ASP A 88 -2.51 -25.66 -7.31
N ILE A 89 -1.86 -24.53 -7.01
CA ILE A 89 -2.31 -23.19 -7.43
C ILE A 89 -1.33 -22.48 -8.36
N ASN A 90 -0.31 -23.18 -8.89
CA ASN A 90 0.74 -22.59 -9.74
C ASN A 90 0.24 -22.35 -11.18
N GLU A 91 -0.77 -21.51 -11.32
CA GLU A 91 -1.41 -21.17 -12.58
C GLU A 91 -0.99 -19.78 -13.09
N PRO A 92 -1.11 -19.50 -14.40
CA PRO A 92 -0.78 -18.21 -14.99
C PRO A 92 -1.56 -17.05 -14.35
N GLU A 93 -2.77 -17.29 -13.91
CA GLU A 93 -3.62 -16.30 -13.25
C GLU A 93 -3.00 -15.83 -11.93
N ILE A 94 -2.48 -16.74 -11.11
CA ILE A 94 -1.80 -16.39 -9.84
C ILE A 94 -0.52 -15.59 -10.12
N LYS A 95 0.29 -16.02 -11.07
CA LYS A 95 1.51 -15.30 -11.49
C LYS A 95 1.20 -13.88 -11.98
N SER A 96 0.11 -13.74 -12.73
CA SER A 96 -0.36 -12.43 -13.21
C SER A 96 -0.76 -11.52 -12.05
N ARG A 97 -1.51 -12.02 -11.05
CA ARG A 97 -1.90 -11.24 -9.87
C ARG A 97 -0.68 -10.82 -9.05
N LEU A 98 0.28 -11.70 -8.83
CA LEU A 98 1.55 -11.36 -8.17
C LEU A 98 2.32 -10.28 -8.92
N THR A 99 2.32 -10.29 -10.25
CA THR A 99 2.98 -9.26 -11.06
C THR A 99 2.31 -7.89 -10.91
N VAL A 100 0.98 -7.86 -10.77
CA VAL A 100 0.25 -6.61 -10.50
C VAL A 100 0.62 -6.06 -9.12
N ILE A 101 0.64 -6.91 -8.09
CA ILE A 101 1.01 -6.51 -6.73
C ILE A 101 2.47 -5.99 -6.71
N GLU A 102 3.41 -6.72 -7.32
CA GLU A 102 4.81 -6.27 -7.47
C GLU A 102 4.89 -4.86 -8.07
N THR A 103 4.16 -4.63 -9.16
CA THR A 103 4.13 -3.34 -9.83
C THR A 103 3.63 -2.23 -8.90
N ASP A 104 2.60 -2.52 -8.10
CA ASP A 104 2.04 -1.55 -7.16
C ASP A 104 3.01 -1.27 -6.00
N PHE A 105 3.67 -2.29 -5.46
CA PHE A 105 4.70 -2.12 -4.43
C PHE A 105 5.90 -1.31 -4.94
N LEU A 106 6.44 -1.63 -6.13
CA LEU A 106 7.56 -0.90 -6.72
C LEU A 106 7.21 0.56 -7.05
N ARG A 107 5.96 0.82 -7.44
CA ARG A 107 5.46 2.19 -7.65
C ARG A 107 5.37 2.95 -6.35
N PHE A 108 4.89 2.31 -5.27
CA PHE A 108 4.81 2.94 -3.96
C PHE A 108 6.20 3.21 -3.40
N GLU A 109 7.12 2.25 -3.48
CA GLU A 109 8.53 2.44 -3.11
C GLU A 109 9.14 3.64 -3.82
N SER A 110 8.99 3.71 -5.15
CA SER A 110 9.51 4.84 -5.95
C SER A 110 8.92 6.19 -5.50
N MET A 111 7.62 6.23 -5.18
CA MET A 111 6.96 7.44 -4.71
C MET A 111 7.48 7.88 -3.33
N LEU A 112 7.72 6.93 -2.41
CA LEU A 112 8.24 7.20 -1.08
C LEU A 112 9.71 7.68 -1.14
N SER A 113 10.53 7.04 -1.96
CA SER A 113 11.97 7.33 -2.08
C SER A 113 12.24 8.68 -2.77
N ASN A 114 11.33 9.17 -3.59
CA ASN A 114 11.45 10.48 -4.25
C ASN A 114 10.93 11.66 -3.42
N TYR A 115 10.45 11.42 -2.20
CA TYR A 115 9.88 12.45 -1.31
C TYR A 115 8.75 13.31 -1.92
N GLU A 116 8.14 12.84 -3.00
CA GLU A 116 7.06 13.54 -3.72
C GLU A 116 5.66 13.19 -3.20
N SER A 117 5.59 12.31 -2.19
CA SER A 117 4.34 11.76 -1.71
C SER A 117 3.71 12.63 -0.61
N ASN A 118 2.52 13.14 -0.87
CA ASN A 118 1.65 13.63 0.21
C ASN A 118 0.84 12.47 0.83
N GLU A 119 0.20 12.71 1.96
CA GLU A 119 -0.55 11.69 2.68
C GLU A 119 -1.71 11.10 1.87
N GLU A 120 -2.39 11.92 1.06
CA GLU A 120 -3.47 11.45 0.19
C GLU A 120 -2.97 10.46 -0.86
N ALA A 121 -1.81 10.74 -1.46
CA ALA A 121 -1.17 9.84 -2.43
C ALA A 121 -0.76 8.51 -1.80
N LYS A 122 -0.22 8.53 -0.57
CA LYS A 122 0.13 7.32 0.19
C LYS A 122 -1.11 6.47 0.45
N ILE A 123 -2.17 7.05 0.97
CA ILE A 123 -3.45 6.38 1.22
C ILE A 123 -3.99 5.73 -0.06
N LYS A 124 -3.95 6.45 -1.17
CA LYS A 124 -4.39 5.94 -2.47
C LYS A 124 -3.58 4.71 -2.90
N MET A 125 -2.26 4.72 -2.66
CA MET A 125 -1.40 3.56 -2.98
C MET A 125 -1.67 2.38 -2.07
N VAL A 126 -1.87 2.57 -0.76
CA VAL A 126 -2.26 1.49 0.17
C VAL A 126 -3.57 0.85 -0.25
N LYS A 127 -4.60 1.65 -0.56
CA LYS A 127 -5.89 1.13 -1.09
C LYS A 127 -5.69 0.32 -2.36
N LYS A 128 -4.84 0.77 -3.26
CA LYS A 128 -4.55 0.06 -4.50
C LYS A 128 -3.87 -1.28 -4.24
N ILE A 129 -2.89 -1.33 -3.32
CA ILE A 129 -2.22 -2.57 -2.93
C ILE A 129 -3.21 -3.52 -2.25
N ASN A 130 -4.06 -3.04 -1.35
CA ASN A 130 -5.11 -3.85 -0.72
C ASN A 130 -6.03 -4.48 -1.77
N ASN A 131 -6.43 -3.72 -2.79
CA ASN A 131 -7.26 -4.24 -3.88
C ASN A 131 -6.52 -5.29 -4.71
N SER A 132 -5.26 -5.05 -5.05
CA SER A 132 -4.45 -6.02 -5.80
C SER A 132 -4.21 -7.31 -5.00
N PHE A 133 -3.98 -7.21 -3.69
CA PHE A 133 -3.83 -8.36 -2.80
C PHE A 133 -5.16 -9.12 -2.63
N SER A 134 -6.27 -8.42 -2.44
CA SER A 134 -7.62 -9.02 -2.43
C SER A 134 -7.92 -9.80 -3.71
N ASN A 135 -7.52 -9.28 -4.86
CA ASN A 135 -7.69 -9.95 -6.14
C ASN A 135 -6.83 -11.23 -6.27
N LEU A 136 -5.64 -11.27 -5.67
CA LEU A 136 -4.84 -12.49 -5.56
C LEU A 136 -5.58 -13.52 -4.72
N ASN A 137 -6.00 -13.16 -3.52
CA ASN A 137 -6.68 -14.04 -2.57
C ASN A 137 -7.97 -14.61 -3.15
N PHE A 138 -8.77 -13.76 -3.80
CA PHE A 138 -9.97 -14.18 -4.49
C PHE A 138 -9.68 -15.15 -5.64
N GLN A 139 -8.60 -14.93 -6.40
CA GLN A 139 -8.22 -15.84 -7.48
C GLN A 139 -7.75 -17.21 -6.96
N ILE A 140 -7.06 -17.25 -5.81
CA ILE A 140 -6.69 -18.51 -5.15
C ILE A 140 -7.95 -19.31 -4.80
N ASP A 141 -8.92 -18.68 -4.14
CA ASP A 141 -10.19 -19.34 -3.79
C ASP A 141 -10.95 -19.80 -5.04
N LYS A 142 -10.94 -19.03 -6.12
CA LYS A 142 -11.58 -19.43 -7.39
C LYS A 142 -10.93 -20.66 -8.03
N LEU A 143 -9.62 -20.79 -7.96
CA LEU A 143 -8.94 -21.99 -8.44
C LEU A 143 -9.27 -23.21 -7.58
N THR A 144 -9.28 -23.04 -6.25
CA THR A 144 -9.65 -24.09 -5.30
C THR A 144 -11.09 -24.57 -5.53
N GLU A 145 -12.04 -23.65 -5.65
CA GLU A 145 -13.43 -23.97 -5.96
C GLU A 145 -13.56 -24.80 -7.26
N LYS A 146 -12.83 -24.40 -8.30
CA LYS A 146 -12.83 -25.10 -9.59
C LYS A 146 -12.30 -26.53 -9.48
N GLN A 147 -11.27 -26.76 -8.68
CA GLN A 147 -10.68 -28.09 -8.45
C GLN A 147 -11.64 -29.00 -7.68
N GLU A 148 -12.37 -28.48 -6.69
CA GLU A 148 -13.36 -29.23 -5.92
C GLU A 148 -14.57 -29.66 -6.76
N ILE A 149 -14.97 -28.86 -7.76
CA ILE A 149 -16.15 -29.15 -8.62
C ILE A 149 -15.81 -30.06 -9.79
N THR A 150 -14.55 -30.22 -10.18
CA THR A 150 -14.09 -31.06 -11.29
C THR A 150 -13.43 -32.31 -10.72
N PRO A 151 -14.16 -33.40 -10.43
CA PRO A 151 -13.54 -34.66 -10.07
C PRO A 151 -12.78 -35.21 -11.29
N GLU A 152 -11.62 -35.83 -11.04
CA GLU A 152 -10.79 -36.53 -12.03
C GLU A 152 -11.56 -37.61 -12.79
#